data_0830cd8edd07dfd0f6294c755aa7632b
#
_entry.id   0830cd8edd07dfd0f6294c755aa7632b
#
_cell.length_a   1.000
_cell.length_b   1.000
_cell.length_c   1.000
_cell.angle_alpha   90.00
_cell.angle_beta   90.00
_cell.angle_gamma   90.00
#
_symmetry.space_group_name_H-M   'P 1'
#
loop_
_entity.id
_entity.type
_entity.pdbx_description
1 polymer ?
#
loop_
_entity_poly.entity_id
_entity_poly.type
_entity_poly.pdbx_seq_one_letter_code
_entity_poly.pdbx_strand_id
1 'polypeptide(L)'
;MNNNQTIEKLQQMRLGAMASLHQQHIKDNRIESVTADEYLALLTDHEWELRQNRKIERLIKQASFREKASLAEVNYTHNRSLDKNMFARLGTLDFIKRKENIILVGASGVGKSYLAQALGYQACLMENKVLYTNTARLFNSLKLCKMDGTYLKELKKLMKCDLLILDDFGLQSFDNVAREVLMDIIEERYNEKSIIISSQIPVSAWYEIIGEGTIADAVLDRIVNSSHRIELDGESLRKQTL
;
A
#
# COMPACT_ATOMS: atom_id res chain seq x y z
N MET A 1 -28.65 7.07 -38.18
CA MET A 1 -28.48 6.29 -36.92
C MET A 1 -28.97 7.15 -35.78
N ASN A 2 -29.73 6.57 -34.87
CA ASN A 2 -30.28 7.35 -33.76
C ASN A 2 -29.23 7.45 -32.64
N ASN A 3 -28.69 8.63 -32.41
CA ASN A 3 -27.63 8.88 -31.39
C ASN A 3 -28.02 8.36 -29.99
N ASN A 4 -29.32 8.39 -29.65
CA ASN A 4 -29.80 7.86 -28.37
C ASN A 4 -29.61 6.35 -28.27
N GLN A 5 -29.81 5.59 -29.35
CA GLN A 5 -29.58 4.13 -29.33
C GLN A 5 -28.09 3.78 -29.16
N THR A 6 -27.19 4.58 -29.71
CA THR A 6 -25.74 4.39 -29.52
C THR A 6 -25.35 4.64 -28.06
N ILE A 7 -25.86 5.73 -27.46
CA ILE A 7 -25.62 6.05 -26.03
C ILE A 7 -26.14 4.93 -25.13
N GLU A 8 -27.35 4.43 -25.36
CA GLU A 8 -27.93 3.33 -24.59
C GLU A 8 -27.08 2.04 -24.69
N LYS A 9 -26.62 1.68 -25.89
CA LYS A 9 -25.75 0.51 -26.09
C LYS A 9 -24.42 0.66 -25.37
N LEU A 10 -23.78 1.81 -25.42
CA LEU A 10 -22.54 2.09 -24.69
C LEU A 10 -22.75 1.92 -23.18
N GLN A 11 -23.87 2.40 -22.63
CA GLN A 11 -24.21 2.22 -21.22
C GLN A 11 -24.42 0.74 -20.85
N GLN A 12 -25.16 -0.02 -21.69
CA GLN A 12 -25.37 -1.47 -21.50
C GLN A 12 -24.06 -2.26 -21.54
N MET A 13 -23.10 -1.83 -22.40
CA MET A 13 -21.75 -2.37 -22.49
C MET A 13 -20.85 -1.92 -21.32
N ARG A 14 -21.36 -1.15 -20.37
CA ARG A 14 -20.61 -0.55 -19.25
C ARG A 14 -19.48 0.39 -19.69
N LEU A 15 -19.67 1.08 -20.82
CA LEU A 15 -18.81 2.13 -21.36
C LEU A 15 -19.42 3.51 -21.04
N GLY A 16 -19.67 3.75 -19.76
CA GLY A 16 -20.43 4.91 -19.30
C GLY A 16 -19.71 6.24 -19.53
N ALA A 17 -18.38 6.26 -19.48
CA ALA A 17 -17.63 7.48 -19.75
C ALA A 17 -17.65 7.83 -21.24
N MET A 18 -17.48 6.85 -22.13
CA MET A 18 -17.68 7.03 -23.58
C MET A 18 -19.08 7.57 -23.88
N ALA A 19 -20.12 6.98 -23.27
CA ALA A 19 -21.51 7.39 -23.45
C ALA A 19 -21.73 8.85 -23.04
N SER A 20 -21.19 9.25 -21.88
CA SER A 20 -21.31 10.62 -21.37
C SER A 20 -20.58 11.64 -22.23
N LEU A 21 -19.34 11.33 -22.64
CA LEU A 21 -18.55 12.21 -23.51
C LEU A 21 -19.18 12.33 -24.89
N HIS A 22 -19.66 11.22 -25.47
CA HIS A 22 -20.38 11.24 -26.77
C HIS A 22 -21.64 12.10 -26.68
N GLN A 23 -22.44 11.95 -25.63
CA GLN A 23 -23.65 12.77 -25.41
C GLN A 23 -23.31 14.25 -25.30
N GLN A 24 -22.22 14.61 -24.60
CA GLN A 24 -21.75 15.99 -24.48
C GLN A 24 -21.32 16.56 -25.82
N HIS A 25 -20.54 15.82 -26.62
CA HIS A 25 -20.05 16.28 -27.94
C HIS A 25 -21.19 16.46 -28.96
N ILE A 26 -22.25 15.65 -28.88
CA ILE A 26 -23.46 15.86 -29.69
C ILE A 26 -24.10 17.19 -29.34
N LYS A 27 -24.27 17.49 -28.03
CA LYS A 27 -24.87 18.74 -27.58
C LYS A 27 -24.05 19.98 -27.96
N ASP A 28 -22.73 19.85 -27.91
CA ASP A 28 -21.77 20.93 -28.18
C ASP A 28 -21.43 21.08 -29.66
N ASN A 29 -21.99 20.25 -30.58
CA ASN A 29 -21.71 20.20 -32.00
C ASN A 29 -20.20 20.02 -32.35
N ARG A 30 -19.44 19.33 -31.48
CA ARG A 30 -17.98 19.17 -31.63
C ARG A 30 -17.55 18.01 -32.53
N ILE A 31 -18.48 17.18 -32.97
CA ILE A 31 -18.20 15.95 -33.74
C ILE A 31 -17.72 16.32 -35.17
N GLU A 32 -18.20 17.43 -35.72
CA GLU A 32 -17.90 17.85 -37.13
C GLU A 32 -16.45 18.31 -37.34
N SER A 33 -15.71 18.61 -36.27
CA SER A 33 -14.35 19.17 -36.34
C SER A 33 -13.22 18.13 -36.24
N VAL A 34 -13.54 16.86 -36.03
CA VAL A 34 -12.56 15.78 -35.84
C VAL A 34 -12.81 14.61 -36.79
N THR A 35 -11.73 13.92 -37.17
CA THR A 35 -11.85 12.68 -37.96
C THR A 35 -12.47 11.54 -37.14
N ALA A 36 -12.98 10.52 -37.83
CA ALA A 36 -13.59 9.37 -37.17
C ALA A 36 -12.58 8.65 -36.25
N ASP A 37 -11.32 8.53 -36.68
CA ASP A 37 -10.25 7.87 -35.93
C ASP A 37 -9.88 8.68 -34.69
N GLU A 38 -9.71 9.99 -34.81
CA GLU A 38 -9.45 10.89 -33.66
C GLU A 38 -10.60 10.86 -32.68
N TYR A 39 -11.83 10.83 -33.16
CA TYR A 39 -13.01 10.76 -32.28
C TYR A 39 -13.09 9.46 -31.53
N LEU A 40 -12.80 8.33 -32.18
CA LEU A 40 -12.77 7.02 -31.53
C LEU A 40 -11.64 6.96 -30.49
N ALA A 41 -10.46 7.45 -30.80
CA ALA A 41 -9.35 7.53 -29.85
C ALA A 41 -9.73 8.34 -28.61
N LEU A 42 -10.31 9.53 -28.79
CA LEU A 42 -10.73 10.41 -27.70
C LEU A 42 -11.76 9.75 -26.78
N LEU A 43 -12.77 9.05 -27.32
CA LEU A 43 -13.74 8.32 -26.53
C LEU A 43 -13.08 7.16 -25.75
N THR A 44 -12.19 6.43 -26.39
CA THR A 44 -11.49 5.27 -25.80
C THR A 44 -10.58 5.72 -24.67
N ASP A 45 -9.78 6.77 -24.90
CA ASP A 45 -8.88 7.32 -23.88
C ASP A 45 -9.65 7.82 -22.66
N HIS A 46 -10.77 8.51 -22.86
CA HIS A 46 -11.61 8.99 -21.76
C HIS A 46 -12.17 7.84 -20.91
N GLU A 47 -12.67 6.76 -21.54
CA GLU A 47 -13.14 5.58 -20.81
C GLU A 47 -12.00 4.88 -20.06
N TRP A 48 -10.84 4.76 -20.73
CA TRP A 48 -9.65 4.15 -20.15
C TRP A 48 -9.17 4.91 -18.91
N GLU A 49 -8.95 6.21 -19.03
CA GLU A 49 -8.49 7.06 -17.93
C GLU A 49 -9.43 7.00 -16.72
N LEU A 50 -10.75 7.11 -16.95
CA LEU A 50 -11.72 7.01 -15.86
C LEU A 50 -11.75 5.64 -15.20
N ARG A 51 -11.53 4.55 -15.96
CA ARG A 51 -11.40 3.21 -15.38
C ARG A 51 -10.15 3.07 -14.54
N GLN A 52 -9.02 3.57 -15.02
CA GLN A 52 -7.77 3.56 -14.26
C GLN A 52 -7.90 4.37 -12.97
N ASN A 53 -8.42 5.57 -13.05
CA ASN A 53 -8.62 6.41 -11.88
C ASN A 53 -9.52 5.74 -10.83
N ARG A 54 -10.65 5.17 -11.24
CA ARG A 54 -11.54 4.40 -10.35
C ARG A 54 -10.87 3.17 -9.74
N LYS A 55 -10.00 2.50 -10.50
CA LYS A 55 -9.21 1.37 -10.00
C LYS A 55 -8.25 1.82 -8.91
N ILE A 56 -7.49 2.90 -9.15
CA ILE A 56 -6.56 3.49 -8.20
C ILE A 56 -7.27 3.96 -6.93
N GLU A 57 -8.37 4.71 -7.07
CA GLU A 57 -9.17 5.16 -5.92
C GLU A 57 -9.66 3.99 -5.05
N ARG A 58 -10.10 2.90 -5.69
CA ARG A 58 -10.50 1.68 -4.98
C ARG A 58 -9.35 1.04 -4.25
N LEU A 59 -8.15 0.96 -4.86
CA LEU A 59 -6.95 0.42 -4.21
C LEU A 59 -6.55 1.25 -3.00
N ILE A 60 -6.52 2.59 -3.12
CA ILE A 60 -6.23 3.51 -2.03
C ILE A 60 -7.24 3.33 -0.88
N LYS A 61 -8.53 3.24 -1.20
CA LYS A 61 -9.57 3.01 -0.20
C LYS A 61 -9.40 1.65 0.52
N GLN A 62 -9.05 0.61 -0.22
CA GLN A 62 -8.83 -0.74 0.33
C GLN A 62 -7.55 -0.84 1.17
N ALA A 63 -6.55 -0.01 0.89
CA ALA A 63 -5.30 0.00 1.64
C ALA A 63 -5.45 0.44 3.10
N SER A 64 -6.54 1.15 3.44
CA SER A 64 -6.88 1.58 4.81
C SER A 64 -5.82 2.47 5.47
N PHE A 65 -5.21 3.38 4.69
CA PHE A 65 -4.26 4.36 5.22
C PHE A 65 -4.89 5.24 6.30
N ARG A 66 -4.10 5.62 7.29
CA ARG A 66 -4.54 6.51 8.39
C ARG A 66 -4.56 7.98 7.97
N GLU A 67 -3.67 8.35 7.06
CA GLU A 67 -3.50 9.71 6.57
C GLU A 67 -3.15 9.70 5.07
N LYS A 68 -3.40 10.81 4.39
CA LYS A 68 -2.89 11.00 3.04
C LYS A 68 -1.40 11.32 3.14
N ALA A 69 -0.57 10.43 2.61
CA ALA A 69 0.87 10.62 2.56
C ALA A 69 1.34 10.52 1.11
N SER A 70 2.19 11.45 0.69
CA SER A 70 2.72 11.50 -0.66
C SER A 70 4.23 11.57 -0.64
N LEU A 71 4.90 10.88 -1.58
CA LEU A 71 6.36 10.98 -1.75
C LEU A 71 6.80 12.41 -2.07
N ALA A 72 5.97 13.18 -2.79
CA ALA A 72 6.25 14.57 -3.15
C ALA A 72 6.25 15.51 -1.93
N GLU A 73 5.51 15.16 -0.87
CA GLU A 73 5.38 15.96 0.36
C GLU A 73 6.39 15.55 1.44
N VAL A 74 7.26 14.57 1.16
CA VAL A 74 8.29 14.15 2.12
C VAL A 74 9.30 15.29 2.32
N ASN A 75 9.35 15.80 3.55
CA ASN A 75 10.30 16.83 3.91
C ASN A 75 11.66 16.20 4.25
N TYR A 76 12.70 16.53 3.50
CA TYR A 76 14.07 16.07 3.68
C TYR A 76 14.95 17.08 4.45
N THR A 77 14.44 18.29 4.76
CA THR A 77 15.21 19.32 5.46
C THR A 77 15.31 19.08 6.96
N HIS A 78 14.40 18.26 7.51
CA HIS A 78 14.47 17.86 8.91
C HIS A 78 15.67 16.95 9.16
N ASN A 79 16.42 17.23 10.19
CA ASN A 79 17.58 16.42 10.63
C ASN A 79 17.06 15.12 11.25
N ARG A 80 16.76 14.11 10.41
CA ARG A 80 16.25 12.78 10.81
C ARG A 80 16.99 11.62 10.14
N SER A 81 18.22 11.86 9.67
CA SER A 81 19.07 10.85 9.01
C SER A 81 18.42 10.16 7.80
N LEU A 82 17.40 10.77 7.17
CA LEU A 82 16.75 10.20 5.99
C LEU A 82 17.56 10.49 4.73
N ASP A 83 18.17 9.46 4.14
CA ASP A 83 18.84 9.57 2.84
C ASP A 83 17.80 9.74 1.71
N LYS A 84 17.84 10.94 1.11
CA LYS A 84 16.94 11.32 -0.01
C LYS A 84 17.10 10.38 -1.21
N ASN A 85 18.34 10.01 -1.56
CA ASN A 85 18.62 9.19 -2.74
C ASN A 85 18.14 7.75 -2.53
N MET A 86 18.38 7.20 -1.35
CA MET A 86 17.87 5.88 -0.97
C MET A 86 16.34 5.87 -0.99
N PHE A 87 15.69 6.85 -0.37
CA PHE A 87 14.23 6.91 -0.31
C PHE A 87 13.58 7.15 -1.67
N ALA A 88 14.19 7.97 -2.53
CA ALA A 88 13.76 8.16 -3.92
C ALA A 88 13.84 6.86 -4.72
N ARG A 89 14.90 6.05 -4.54
CA ARG A 89 15.00 4.72 -5.17
C ARG A 89 13.91 3.77 -4.68
N LEU A 90 13.57 3.78 -3.39
CA LEU A 90 12.45 2.99 -2.89
C LEU A 90 11.11 3.44 -3.48
N GLY A 91 10.98 4.73 -3.81
CA GLY A 91 9.82 5.28 -4.50
C GLY A 91 9.59 4.75 -5.92
N THR A 92 10.61 4.15 -6.58
CA THR A 92 10.42 3.43 -7.86
C THR A 92 9.65 2.11 -7.70
N LEU A 93 9.53 1.62 -6.47
CA LEU A 93 8.87 0.37 -6.08
C LEU A 93 9.51 -0.91 -6.65
N ASP A 94 10.76 -0.84 -7.08
CA ASP A 94 11.48 -2.03 -7.57
C ASP A 94 11.65 -3.10 -6.47
N PHE A 95 11.68 -2.70 -5.19
CA PHE A 95 11.70 -3.60 -4.05
C PHE A 95 10.46 -4.55 -4.04
N ILE A 96 9.29 -4.09 -4.51
CA ILE A 96 8.09 -4.94 -4.62
C ILE A 96 8.30 -6.02 -5.69
N LYS A 97 8.87 -5.65 -6.84
CA LYS A 97 9.17 -6.59 -7.93
C LYS A 97 10.21 -7.63 -7.51
N ARG A 98 11.22 -7.20 -6.71
CA ARG A 98 12.28 -8.05 -6.17
C ARG A 98 11.88 -8.81 -4.91
N LYS A 99 10.67 -8.52 -4.37
CA LYS A 99 10.15 -9.15 -3.15
C LYS A 99 11.01 -8.88 -1.92
N GLU A 100 11.65 -7.72 -1.92
CA GLU A 100 12.46 -7.21 -0.81
C GLU A 100 11.56 -6.50 0.20
N ASN A 101 12.01 -6.43 1.45
CA ASN A 101 11.30 -5.80 2.54
C ASN A 101 11.89 -4.42 2.86
N ILE A 102 11.14 -3.62 3.62
CA ILE A 102 11.63 -2.35 4.19
C ILE A 102 11.39 -2.35 5.69
N ILE A 103 12.41 -1.95 6.44
CA ILE A 103 12.32 -1.77 7.89
C ILE A 103 12.61 -0.30 8.20
N LEU A 104 11.64 0.37 8.83
CA LEU A 104 11.73 1.76 9.29
C LEU A 104 11.81 1.75 10.82
N VAL A 105 12.93 2.18 11.38
CA VAL A 105 13.15 2.24 12.83
C VAL A 105 13.40 3.68 13.27
N GLY A 106 12.99 4.03 14.49
CA GLY A 106 13.27 5.34 15.09
C GLY A 106 12.25 5.72 16.16
N ALA A 107 12.49 6.83 16.85
CA ALA A 107 11.64 7.31 17.93
C ALA A 107 10.21 7.63 17.49
N SER A 108 9.31 7.80 18.45
CA SER A 108 7.94 8.23 18.13
C SER A 108 7.94 9.65 17.51
N GLY A 109 7.15 9.84 16.46
CA GLY A 109 6.97 11.16 15.84
C GLY A 109 8.00 11.53 14.78
N VAL A 110 9.04 10.75 14.50
CA VAL A 110 10.06 11.05 13.46
C VAL A 110 9.57 10.81 12.02
N GLY A 111 8.32 10.36 11.83
CA GLY A 111 7.69 10.23 10.50
C GLY A 111 7.72 8.84 9.89
N LYS A 112 8.06 7.76 10.62
CA LYS A 112 8.07 6.36 10.12
C LYS A 112 6.77 5.97 9.42
N SER A 113 5.65 6.11 10.13
CA SER A 113 4.32 5.74 9.62
C SER A 113 3.94 6.56 8.39
N TYR A 114 4.31 7.85 8.34
CA TYR A 114 4.11 8.70 7.17
C TYR A 114 4.90 8.18 5.96
N LEU A 115 6.20 7.87 6.14
CA LEU A 115 7.05 7.36 5.06
C LEU A 115 6.56 5.99 4.55
N ALA A 116 6.15 5.09 5.46
CA ALA A 116 5.57 3.80 5.08
C ALA A 116 4.30 3.98 4.26
N GLN A 117 3.40 4.88 4.68
CA GLN A 117 2.17 5.18 3.97
C GLN A 117 2.42 5.90 2.64
N ALA A 118 3.42 6.78 2.54
CA ALA A 118 3.80 7.45 1.29
C ALA A 118 4.27 6.43 0.23
N LEU A 119 5.09 5.44 0.61
CA LEU A 119 5.46 4.33 -0.28
C LEU A 119 4.25 3.47 -0.63
N GLY A 120 3.38 3.17 0.32
CA GLY A 120 2.14 2.44 0.08
C GLY A 120 1.18 3.17 -0.86
N TYR A 121 1.02 4.48 -0.69
CA TYR A 121 0.21 5.31 -1.58
C TYR A 121 0.76 5.30 -3.01
N GLN A 122 2.09 5.48 -3.16
CA GLN A 122 2.77 5.36 -4.45
C GLN A 122 2.55 3.97 -5.08
N ALA A 123 2.57 2.91 -4.27
CA ALA A 123 2.30 1.56 -4.75
C ALA A 123 0.86 1.42 -5.28
N CYS A 124 -0.13 2.03 -4.64
CA CYS A 124 -1.51 2.08 -5.14
C CYS A 124 -1.62 2.85 -6.46
N LEU A 125 -0.89 3.98 -6.62
CA LEU A 125 -0.84 4.73 -7.89
C LEU A 125 -0.26 3.88 -9.03
N MET A 126 0.67 2.97 -8.71
CA MET A 126 1.22 1.98 -9.65
C MET A 126 0.45 0.66 -9.64
N GLU A 127 -0.83 0.70 -9.28
CA GLU A 127 -1.80 -0.39 -9.33
C GLU A 127 -1.49 -1.62 -8.47
N ASN A 128 -0.55 -1.52 -7.51
CA ASN A 128 -0.31 -2.58 -6.54
C ASN A 128 -1.37 -2.58 -5.45
N LYS A 129 -1.75 -3.75 -4.98
CA LYS A 129 -2.64 -3.91 -3.84
C LYS A 129 -1.84 -3.75 -2.54
N VAL A 130 -2.24 -2.79 -1.74
CA VAL A 130 -1.59 -2.49 -0.45
C VAL A 130 -2.57 -2.74 0.69
N LEU A 131 -2.07 -3.22 1.80
CA LEU A 131 -2.77 -3.19 3.08
C LEU A 131 -1.87 -2.53 4.13
N TYR A 132 -2.34 -1.44 4.71
CA TYR A 132 -1.75 -0.80 5.87
C TYR A 132 -2.53 -1.19 7.12
N THR A 133 -1.83 -1.61 8.15
CA THR A 133 -2.45 -1.96 9.43
C THR A 133 -1.50 -1.76 10.60
N ASN A 134 -2.05 -1.44 11.77
CA ASN A 134 -1.32 -1.54 13.02
C ASN A 134 -1.14 -3.02 13.39
N THR A 135 0.08 -3.41 13.76
CA THR A 135 0.47 -4.80 14.01
C THR A 135 -0.39 -5.46 15.09
N ALA A 136 -0.58 -4.80 16.24
CA ALA A 136 -1.38 -5.36 17.34
C ALA A 136 -2.85 -5.53 16.93
N ARG A 137 -3.41 -4.59 16.17
CA ARG A 137 -4.79 -4.69 15.67
C ARG A 137 -4.96 -5.87 14.72
N LEU A 138 -4.03 -6.06 13.79
CA LEU A 138 -4.06 -7.20 12.85
C LEU A 138 -4.01 -8.52 13.63
N PHE A 139 -3.07 -8.66 14.56
CA PHE A 139 -2.90 -9.89 15.32
C PHE A 139 -4.12 -10.20 16.18
N ASN A 140 -4.70 -9.21 16.84
CA ASN A 140 -5.93 -9.40 17.60
C ASN A 140 -7.10 -9.84 16.70
N SER A 141 -7.23 -9.27 15.50
CA SER A 141 -8.23 -9.69 14.53
C SER A 141 -8.02 -11.15 14.10
N LEU A 142 -6.77 -11.53 13.79
CA LEU A 142 -6.46 -12.91 13.36
C LEU A 142 -6.60 -13.93 14.49
N LYS A 143 -6.34 -13.54 15.76
CA LYS A 143 -6.65 -14.38 16.92
C LYS A 143 -8.15 -14.68 17.02
N LEU A 144 -9.00 -13.67 16.84
CA LEU A 144 -10.45 -13.87 16.82
C LEU A 144 -10.86 -14.80 15.66
N CYS A 145 -10.24 -14.65 14.50
CA CYS A 145 -10.48 -15.53 13.35
C CYS A 145 -10.03 -16.98 13.59
N LYS A 146 -9.03 -17.23 14.46
CA LYS A 146 -8.68 -18.59 14.91
C LYS A 146 -9.79 -19.21 15.74
N MET A 147 -10.47 -18.40 16.56
CA MET A 147 -11.57 -18.87 17.43
C MET A 147 -12.84 -19.20 16.66
N ASP A 148 -13.16 -18.42 15.60
CA ASP A 148 -14.36 -18.61 14.78
C ASP A 148 -14.14 -19.47 13.53
N GLY A 149 -12.92 -20.00 13.33
CA GLY A 149 -12.58 -20.90 12.22
C GLY A 149 -12.36 -20.19 10.87
N THR A 150 -12.34 -18.85 10.82
CA THR A 150 -12.16 -18.09 9.56
C THR A 150 -10.71 -17.70 9.27
N TYR A 151 -9.76 -18.12 10.10
CA TYR A 151 -8.35 -17.76 10.05
C TYR A 151 -7.72 -17.92 8.67
N LEU A 152 -7.82 -19.11 8.07
CA LEU A 152 -7.24 -19.38 6.75
C LEU A 152 -7.82 -18.50 5.65
N LYS A 153 -9.09 -18.13 5.76
CA LYS A 153 -9.73 -17.21 4.80
C LYS A 153 -9.16 -15.81 4.91
N GLU A 154 -8.96 -15.32 6.14
CA GLU A 154 -8.38 -13.99 6.37
C GLU A 154 -6.88 -13.97 6.01
N LEU A 155 -6.11 -15.00 6.34
CA LEU A 155 -4.72 -15.13 5.91
C LEU A 155 -4.59 -15.08 4.39
N LYS A 156 -5.43 -15.83 3.65
CA LYS A 156 -5.47 -15.77 2.18
C LYS A 156 -5.81 -14.38 1.62
N LYS A 157 -6.57 -13.55 2.35
CA LYS A 157 -6.80 -12.16 1.93
C LYS A 157 -5.54 -11.33 2.06
N LEU A 158 -4.77 -11.50 3.15
CA LEU A 158 -3.48 -10.84 3.33
C LEU A 158 -2.50 -11.21 2.22
N MET A 159 -2.50 -12.48 1.78
CA MET A 159 -1.63 -12.94 0.69
C MET A 159 -1.95 -12.33 -0.68
N LYS A 160 -3.17 -11.83 -0.87
CA LYS A 160 -3.56 -11.13 -2.11
C LYS A 160 -2.99 -9.71 -2.23
N CYS A 161 -2.44 -9.16 -1.15
CA CYS A 161 -1.80 -7.85 -1.16
C CYS A 161 -0.37 -7.98 -1.68
N ASP A 162 0.03 -7.09 -2.59
CA ASP A 162 1.40 -7.03 -3.11
C ASP A 162 2.35 -6.44 -2.06
N LEU A 163 1.85 -5.50 -1.26
CA LEU A 163 2.57 -4.86 -0.18
C LEU A 163 1.75 -4.86 1.11
N LEU A 164 2.31 -5.42 2.19
CA LEU A 164 1.76 -5.35 3.54
C LEU A 164 2.57 -4.34 4.37
N ILE A 165 1.91 -3.40 5.00
CA ILE A 165 2.55 -2.42 5.90
C ILE A 165 2.11 -2.72 7.33
N LEU A 166 3.05 -3.17 8.14
CA LEU A 166 2.89 -3.44 9.57
C LEU A 166 3.43 -2.26 10.38
N ASP A 167 2.54 -1.41 10.86
CA ASP A 167 2.91 -0.25 11.67
C ASP A 167 2.91 -0.57 13.16
N ASP A 168 3.74 0.16 13.93
CA ASP A 168 3.90 -0.01 15.38
C ASP A 168 4.31 -1.44 15.77
N PHE A 169 5.22 -2.07 15.00
CA PHE A 169 5.71 -3.42 15.29
C PHE A 169 6.49 -3.47 16.60
N GLY A 170 6.16 -4.46 17.41
CA GLY A 170 6.88 -4.74 18.66
C GLY A 170 6.56 -3.82 19.82
N LEU A 171 5.60 -2.87 19.70
CA LEU A 171 5.18 -2.03 20.85
C LEU A 171 4.52 -2.84 21.97
N GLN A 172 4.00 -4.01 21.67
CA GLN A 172 3.49 -4.97 22.63
C GLN A 172 4.23 -6.28 22.42
N SER A 173 4.56 -6.97 23.52
CA SER A 173 5.16 -8.30 23.47
C SER A 173 4.22 -9.29 22.77
N PHE A 174 4.79 -10.21 22.01
CA PHE A 174 4.02 -11.25 21.34
C PHE A 174 3.73 -12.42 22.30
N ASP A 175 2.46 -12.72 22.48
CA ASP A 175 2.06 -13.99 23.10
C ASP A 175 2.18 -15.15 22.09
N ASN A 176 1.96 -16.38 22.53
CA ASN A 176 2.13 -17.57 21.70
C ASN A 176 1.31 -17.50 20.40
N VAL A 177 0.05 -17.06 20.47
CA VAL A 177 -0.81 -16.94 19.29
C VAL A 177 -0.32 -15.85 18.33
N ALA A 178 0.17 -14.72 18.86
CA ALA A 178 0.74 -13.66 18.03
C ALA A 178 2.03 -14.09 17.31
N ARG A 179 2.86 -14.93 17.96
CA ARG A 179 4.06 -15.51 17.33
C ARG A 179 3.72 -16.44 16.19
N GLU A 180 2.75 -17.35 16.39
CA GLU A 180 2.25 -18.23 15.33
C GLU A 180 1.70 -17.41 14.16
N VAL A 181 0.86 -16.41 14.43
CA VAL A 181 0.31 -15.52 13.39
C VAL A 181 1.41 -14.77 12.64
N LEU A 182 2.42 -14.26 13.37
CA LEU A 182 3.57 -13.61 12.76
C LEU A 182 4.32 -14.57 11.85
N MET A 183 4.62 -15.77 12.34
CA MET A 183 5.31 -16.79 11.56
C MET A 183 4.54 -17.17 10.30
N ASP A 184 3.23 -17.41 10.40
CA ASP A 184 2.38 -17.73 9.26
C ASP A 184 2.41 -16.61 8.19
N ILE A 185 2.32 -15.33 8.62
CA ILE A 185 2.38 -14.19 7.70
C ILE A 185 3.74 -14.11 7.00
N ILE A 186 4.82 -14.29 7.74
CA ILE A 186 6.17 -14.17 7.20
C ILE A 186 6.49 -15.32 6.27
N GLU A 187 6.15 -16.56 6.65
CA GLU A 187 6.36 -17.77 5.84
C GLU A 187 5.66 -17.65 4.48
N GLU A 188 4.39 -17.30 4.50
CA GLU A 188 3.56 -17.17 3.29
C GLU A 188 4.00 -16.02 2.36
N ARG A 189 4.70 -15.02 2.90
CA ARG A 189 5.16 -13.87 2.11
C ARG A 189 6.62 -13.94 1.71
N TYR A 190 7.39 -14.80 2.32
CA TYR A 190 8.81 -14.92 2.05
C TYR A 190 9.10 -15.25 0.57
N ASN A 191 9.92 -14.42 -0.08
CA ASN A 191 10.23 -14.48 -1.52
C ASN A 191 9.01 -14.37 -2.47
N GLU A 192 7.83 -14.08 -1.97
CA GLU A 192 6.60 -13.95 -2.75
C GLU A 192 6.06 -12.52 -2.77
N LYS A 193 6.07 -11.84 -1.65
CA LYS A 193 5.46 -10.51 -1.46
C LYS A 193 6.25 -9.67 -0.46
N SER A 194 6.26 -8.35 -0.67
CA SER A 194 7.00 -7.41 0.16
C SER A 194 6.25 -7.00 1.43
N ILE A 195 7.02 -6.70 2.48
CA ILE A 195 6.51 -6.15 3.73
C ILE A 195 7.26 -4.86 4.05
N ILE A 196 6.55 -3.84 4.52
CA ILE A 196 7.14 -2.68 5.22
C ILE A 196 6.82 -2.82 6.70
N ILE A 197 7.83 -2.77 7.54
CA ILE A 197 7.68 -2.78 8.99
C ILE A 197 8.14 -1.44 9.55
N SER A 198 7.28 -0.79 10.33
CA SER A 198 7.62 0.41 11.08
C SER A 198 7.66 0.07 12.57
N SER A 199 8.78 0.38 13.23
CA SER A 199 8.99 0.07 14.65
C SER A 199 9.68 1.22 15.38
N GLN A 200 9.33 1.37 16.67
CA GLN A 200 10.08 2.25 17.59
C GLN A 200 11.24 1.52 18.25
N ILE A 201 11.29 0.22 18.10
CA ILE A 201 12.24 -0.66 18.76
C ILE A 201 13.30 -1.07 17.74
N PRO A 202 14.59 -0.96 18.08
CA PRO A 202 15.68 -1.36 17.18
C PRO A 202 15.58 -2.86 16.85
N VAL A 203 16.01 -3.22 15.63
CA VAL A 203 15.95 -4.60 15.13
C VAL A 203 16.70 -5.57 16.05
N SER A 204 17.79 -5.10 16.70
CA SER A 204 18.57 -5.90 17.66
C SER A 204 17.75 -6.40 18.86
N ALA A 205 16.70 -5.70 19.24
CA ALA A 205 15.81 -6.09 20.33
C ALA A 205 14.61 -6.92 19.90
N TRP A 206 14.40 -7.14 18.59
CA TRP A 206 13.23 -7.89 18.10
C TRP A 206 13.23 -9.34 18.51
N TYR A 207 14.43 -9.94 18.69
CA TYR A 207 14.57 -11.31 19.18
C TYR A 207 13.89 -11.50 20.55
N GLU A 208 14.17 -10.60 21.49
CA GLU A 208 13.58 -10.63 22.84
C GLU A 208 12.07 -10.37 22.83
N ILE A 209 11.62 -9.48 21.93
CA ILE A 209 10.19 -9.13 21.81
C ILE A 209 9.38 -10.28 21.22
N ILE A 210 9.90 -10.97 20.24
CA ILE A 210 9.30 -12.18 19.67
C ILE A 210 9.31 -13.29 20.72
N GLY A 211 10.42 -13.46 21.46
CA GLY A 211 10.50 -14.16 22.74
C GLY A 211 10.68 -15.68 22.66
N GLU A 212 10.39 -16.37 21.55
CA GLU A 212 10.66 -17.80 21.36
C GLU A 212 11.79 -17.96 20.35
N GLY A 213 12.94 -18.51 20.81
CA GLY A 213 14.18 -18.50 20.05
C GLY A 213 14.05 -19.03 18.63
N THR A 214 13.46 -20.20 18.44
CA THR A 214 13.31 -20.83 17.13
C THR A 214 12.43 -20.00 16.18
N ILE A 215 11.32 -19.48 16.66
CA ILE A 215 10.42 -18.62 15.86
C ILE A 215 11.09 -17.28 15.59
N ALA A 216 11.75 -16.70 16.60
CA ALA A 216 12.46 -15.43 16.44
C ALA A 216 13.56 -15.53 15.37
N ASP A 217 14.40 -16.56 15.42
CA ASP A 217 15.43 -16.80 14.41
C ASP A 217 14.84 -16.94 13.01
N ALA A 218 13.79 -17.75 12.86
CA ALA A 218 13.15 -17.99 11.57
C ALA A 218 12.50 -16.72 10.99
N VAL A 219 11.84 -15.93 11.82
CA VAL A 219 11.20 -14.65 11.42
C VAL A 219 12.25 -13.61 11.05
N LEU A 220 13.28 -13.45 11.90
CA LEU A 220 14.32 -12.45 11.67
C LEU A 220 15.15 -12.77 10.45
N ASP A 221 15.52 -14.04 10.23
CA ASP A 221 16.24 -14.46 9.03
C ASP A 221 15.51 -14.07 7.75
N ARG A 222 14.19 -14.33 7.68
CA ARG A 222 13.37 -14.03 6.50
C ARG A 222 13.07 -12.56 6.27
N ILE A 223 12.92 -11.78 7.34
CA ILE A 223 12.59 -10.36 7.23
C ILE A 223 13.86 -9.53 7.01
N VAL A 224 14.88 -9.77 7.82
CA VAL A 224 16.01 -8.86 7.99
C VAL A 224 17.03 -8.97 6.87
N ASN A 225 17.30 -10.19 6.39
CA ASN A 225 18.32 -10.44 5.36
C ASN A 225 17.94 -9.87 3.98
N SER A 226 16.63 -9.78 3.67
CA SER A 226 16.11 -9.23 2.42
C SER A 226 15.50 -7.85 2.57
N SER A 227 15.98 -7.04 3.54
CA SER A 227 15.37 -5.75 3.84
C SER A 227 16.30 -4.56 3.61
N HIS A 228 15.70 -3.46 3.10
CA HIS A 228 16.26 -2.12 3.18
C HIS A 228 15.96 -1.54 4.56
N ARG A 229 16.98 -1.19 5.31
CA ARG A 229 16.83 -0.61 6.65
C ARG A 229 16.99 0.90 6.60
N ILE A 230 16.07 1.62 7.20
CA ILE A 230 16.07 3.07 7.36
C ILE A 230 15.94 3.37 8.85
N GLU A 231 16.99 3.91 9.42
CA GLU A 231 16.99 4.38 10.79
C GLU A 231 16.77 5.89 10.80
N LEU A 232 15.73 6.32 11.50
CA LEU A 232 15.32 7.72 11.59
C LEU A 232 15.63 8.25 12.98
N ASP A 233 16.51 9.23 13.03
CA ASP A 233 16.87 9.94 14.24
C ASP A 233 16.15 11.29 14.31
N GLY A 234 16.27 11.97 15.47
CA GLY A 234 15.82 13.34 15.63
C GLY A 234 14.56 13.47 16.48
N GLU A 235 14.10 14.72 16.58
CA GLU A 235 12.95 15.09 17.40
C GLU A 235 11.61 14.78 16.71
N SER A 236 10.56 14.71 17.52
CA SER A 236 9.20 14.50 17.01
C SER A 236 8.73 15.66 16.13
N LEU A 237 8.38 15.37 14.88
CA LEU A 237 7.81 16.35 13.95
C LEU A 237 6.46 16.89 14.39
N ARG A 238 5.76 16.18 15.30
CA ARG A 238 4.47 16.62 15.86
C ARG A 238 4.57 17.83 16.79
N LYS A 239 5.77 18.10 17.36
CA LYS A 239 6.01 19.25 18.22
C LYS A 239 6.18 20.57 17.45
N GLN A 240 6.38 20.50 16.14
CA GLN A 240 6.63 21.69 15.30
C GLN A 240 5.35 22.27 14.67
N THR A 241 4.19 21.67 14.96
CA THR A 241 2.88 22.08 14.39
C THR A 241 2.01 22.85 15.40
N LEU A 242 2.59 23.31 16.52
CA LEU A 242 1.93 24.14 17.55
C LEU A 242 2.41 25.58 17.47
#